data_b6f1d12b08fb9f05cf8c1693790fba8d
#
_entry.id   b6f1d12b08fb9f05cf8c1693790fba8d
#
_cell.length_a   1.000
_cell.length_b   1.000
_cell.length_c   1.000
_cell.angle_alpha   90.00
_cell.angle_beta   90.00
_cell.angle_gamma   90.00
#
_symmetry.space_group_name_H-M   'P 1'
#
loop_
_entity.id
_entity.type
_entity.pdbx_description
1 polymer ?
#
loop_
_entity_poly.entity_id
_entity_poly.type
_entity_poly.pdbx_seq_one_letter_code
_entity_poly.pdbx_strand_id
1 'polypeptide(L)'
;SRVQAVVNELQGEKIDIVTWSENQATFLANALAPAEVSKIFLYEEKNKVEVVIPDEQLSLAIGRKGQNVKLASGLTNLEIDILTEEEESERRQQEFKDKSTMLAEVLDVEDVIAQLLVTEGYVSVDSIALENLENIEKIEGFDDDLAKEIILRANNHLKEKDEENKKIIDEKISDEDLKNLEGINNNMLALLAKNNILTLNDFADLATFELIDKEEGIFKSLDLDEDKINKMIMKARENWFEEQK
;
A
#
# COMPACT_ATOMS: atom_id res chain seq x y z
N SER A 1 41.90 15.33 17.87
CA SER A 1 41.40 14.61 16.67
C SER A 1 40.75 15.59 15.68
N ARG A 2 40.58 15.19 14.44
CA ARG A 2 39.87 16.01 13.42
C ARG A 2 38.44 16.34 13.85
N VAL A 3 37.75 15.40 14.46
CA VAL A 3 36.38 15.57 15.00
C VAL A 3 36.36 16.67 16.07
N GLN A 4 37.37 16.68 16.99
CA GLN A 4 37.44 17.70 18.03
C GLN A 4 37.67 19.09 17.47
N ALA A 5 38.40 19.22 16.38
CA ALA A 5 38.55 20.51 15.70
C ALA A 5 37.24 21.05 15.15
N VAL A 6 36.42 20.17 14.52
CA VAL A 6 35.10 20.53 14.01
C VAL A 6 34.12 20.85 15.14
N VAL A 7 34.12 20.07 16.24
CA VAL A 7 33.29 20.35 17.43
C VAL A 7 33.63 21.72 18.02
N ASN A 8 34.91 22.08 18.07
CA ASN A 8 35.33 23.38 18.58
C ASN A 8 34.89 24.53 17.68
N GLU A 9 34.95 24.34 16.36
CA GLU A 9 34.50 25.33 15.36
C GLU A 9 32.98 25.52 15.43
N LEU A 10 32.23 24.48 15.73
CA LEU A 10 30.77 24.50 15.93
C LEU A 10 30.36 24.84 17.36
N GLN A 11 31.22 25.51 18.13
CA GLN A 11 30.94 25.98 19.48
C GLN A 11 30.53 24.89 20.50
N GLY A 12 31.05 23.68 20.28
CA GLY A 12 30.84 22.54 21.20
C GLY A 12 29.60 21.70 20.90
N GLU A 13 28.98 21.87 19.73
CA GLU A 13 27.91 20.96 19.31
C GLU A 13 28.39 19.50 19.19
N LYS A 14 27.54 18.59 19.63
CA LYS A 14 27.83 17.16 19.51
C LYS A 14 27.74 16.72 18.07
N ILE A 15 28.79 16.04 17.60
CA ILE A 15 28.85 15.49 16.25
C ILE A 15 28.88 13.98 16.33
N ASP A 16 27.92 13.35 15.64
CA ASP A 16 27.90 11.91 15.41
C ASP A 16 28.36 11.64 13.96
N ILE A 17 29.31 10.72 13.80
CA ILE A 17 29.87 10.34 12.50
C ILE A 17 29.17 9.08 12.02
N VAL A 18 28.56 9.15 10.83
CA VAL A 18 27.87 8.02 10.20
C VAL A 18 28.71 7.55 9.00
N THR A 19 28.95 6.23 8.94
CA THR A 19 29.62 5.63 7.79
C THR A 19 28.69 5.66 6.58
N TRP A 20 29.14 6.33 5.52
CA TRP A 20 28.38 6.36 4.27
C TRP A 20 28.38 5.00 3.58
N SER A 21 27.28 4.67 2.92
CA SER A 21 27.14 3.51 2.05
C SER A 21 26.31 3.89 0.82
N GLU A 22 26.65 3.33 -0.32
CA GLU A 22 25.86 3.45 -1.55
C GLU A 22 24.53 2.69 -1.42
N ASN A 23 24.52 1.62 -0.61
CA ASN A 23 23.30 0.90 -0.28
C ASN A 23 22.48 1.69 0.75
N GLN A 24 21.29 2.15 0.35
CA GLN A 24 20.42 2.99 1.20
C GLN A 24 20.04 2.31 2.52
N ALA A 25 19.75 1.00 2.50
CA ALA A 25 19.40 0.27 3.72
C ALA A 25 20.56 0.21 4.70
N THR A 26 21.76 -0.04 4.21
CA THR A 26 22.99 -0.04 5.03
C THR A 26 23.28 1.35 5.57
N PHE A 27 23.15 2.38 4.74
CA PHE A 27 23.38 3.77 5.16
C PHE A 27 22.39 4.20 6.25
N LEU A 28 21.11 3.83 6.10
CA LEU A 28 20.07 4.09 7.09
C LEU A 28 20.34 3.37 8.42
N ALA A 29 20.72 2.09 8.37
CA ALA A 29 21.10 1.33 9.57
C ALA A 29 22.27 1.98 10.30
N ASN A 30 23.28 2.45 9.56
CA ASN A 30 24.40 3.19 10.12
C ASN A 30 23.96 4.52 10.76
N ALA A 31 22.99 5.21 10.15
CA ALA A 31 22.46 6.49 10.65
C ALA A 31 21.63 6.35 11.94
N LEU A 32 21.03 5.18 12.17
CA LEU A 32 20.26 4.87 13.38
C LEU A 32 21.12 4.27 14.50
N ALA A 33 22.41 3.98 14.24
CA ALA A 33 23.29 3.47 15.27
C ALA A 33 23.30 4.40 16.52
N PRO A 34 23.44 3.87 17.74
CA PRO A 34 23.74 2.48 18.08
C PRO A 34 22.53 1.53 18.15
N ALA A 35 21.32 1.96 17.75
CA ALA A 35 20.19 1.07 17.66
C ALA A 35 20.42 0.00 16.58
N GLU A 36 20.10 -1.24 16.87
CA GLU A 36 20.17 -2.35 15.91
C GLU A 36 18.91 -2.40 15.07
N VAL A 37 19.07 -2.56 13.75
CA VAL A 37 17.97 -2.66 12.82
C VAL A 37 17.72 -4.11 12.45
N SER A 38 16.53 -4.63 12.71
CA SER A 38 16.15 -6.02 12.40
C SER A 38 15.72 -6.18 10.95
N LYS A 39 14.89 -5.24 10.45
CA LYS A 39 14.36 -5.24 9.07
C LYS A 39 14.21 -3.82 8.55
N ILE A 40 14.30 -3.67 7.24
CA ILE A 40 14.05 -2.40 6.52
C ILE A 40 13.11 -2.69 5.35
N PHE A 41 12.02 -1.92 5.27
CA PHE A 41 11.09 -1.91 4.14
C PHE A 41 11.20 -0.56 3.43
N LEU A 42 11.80 -0.56 2.25
CA LEU A 42 12.03 0.65 1.46
C LEU A 42 10.90 0.85 0.44
N TYR A 43 10.22 1.99 0.50
CA TYR A 43 9.19 2.42 -0.44
C TYR A 43 9.73 3.55 -1.31
N GLU A 44 10.50 3.19 -2.33
CA GLU A 44 11.26 4.15 -3.16
C GLU A 44 10.37 5.22 -3.80
N GLU A 45 9.19 4.85 -4.30
CA GLU A 45 8.25 5.77 -4.93
C GLU A 45 7.72 6.86 -3.99
N LYS A 46 7.72 6.60 -2.67
CA LYS A 46 7.23 7.51 -1.64
C LYS A 46 8.32 8.20 -0.86
N ASN A 47 9.59 7.96 -1.17
CA ASN A 47 10.74 8.36 -0.33
C ASN A 47 10.56 8.01 1.15
N LYS A 48 9.88 6.90 1.42
CA LYS A 48 9.52 6.43 2.75
C LYS A 48 10.20 5.11 3.06
N VAL A 49 10.55 4.92 4.32
CA VAL A 49 11.12 3.68 4.83
C VAL A 49 10.52 3.32 6.18
N GLU A 50 10.17 2.07 6.34
CA GLU A 50 9.80 1.50 7.63
C GLU A 50 11.00 0.69 8.16
N VAL A 51 11.39 0.97 9.39
CA VAL A 51 12.52 0.32 10.07
C VAL A 51 11.98 -0.45 11.26
N VAL A 52 12.24 -1.75 11.29
CA VAL A 52 11.87 -2.63 12.40
C VAL A 52 13.08 -2.82 13.30
N ILE A 53 12.89 -2.61 14.58
CA ILE A 53 13.92 -2.68 15.61
C ILE A 53 13.46 -3.56 16.78
N PRO A 54 14.38 -4.11 17.59
CA PRO A 54 14.03 -4.76 18.84
C PRO A 54 13.29 -3.80 19.79
N ASP A 55 12.29 -4.32 20.52
CA ASP A 55 11.40 -3.52 21.37
C ASP A 55 12.15 -2.70 22.42
N GLU A 56 13.17 -3.26 23.03
CA GLU A 56 14.00 -2.58 24.02
C GLU A 56 14.83 -1.44 23.45
N GLN A 57 15.01 -1.36 22.15
CA GLN A 57 15.82 -0.34 21.48
C GLN A 57 15.02 0.82 20.89
N LEU A 58 13.68 0.80 21.01
CA LEU A 58 12.81 1.84 20.46
C LEU A 58 13.21 3.25 20.90
N SER A 59 13.41 3.45 22.19
CA SER A 59 13.81 4.74 22.75
C SER A 59 15.19 5.20 22.25
N LEU A 60 16.08 4.26 21.96
CA LEU A 60 17.41 4.52 21.44
C LEU A 60 17.36 4.97 19.98
N ALA A 61 16.57 4.29 19.16
CA ALA A 61 16.41 4.60 17.75
C ALA A 61 15.72 5.95 17.54
N ILE A 62 14.65 6.23 18.27
CA ILE A 62 13.93 7.51 18.22
C ILE A 62 14.81 8.63 18.76
N GLY A 63 15.52 8.38 19.87
CA GLY A 63 16.32 9.35 20.56
C GLY A 63 15.50 10.38 21.34
N ARG A 64 16.18 11.24 22.08
CA ARG A 64 15.55 12.26 22.92
C ARG A 64 14.72 13.24 22.08
N LYS A 65 13.42 13.31 22.32
CA LYS A 65 12.48 14.14 21.55
C LYS A 65 12.46 13.85 20.05
N GLY A 66 12.73 12.61 19.66
CA GLY A 66 12.78 12.22 18.24
C GLY A 66 14.02 12.72 17.49
N GLN A 67 15.04 13.18 18.18
CA GLN A 67 16.19 13.81 17.55
C GLN A 67 17.00 12.85 16.68
N ASN A 68 17.19 11.59 17.11
CA ASN A 68 17.98 10.63 16.35
C ASN A 68 17.31 10.27 15.01
N VAL A 69 16.04 9.90 15.04
CA VAL A 69 15.28 9.60 13.83
C VAL A 69 15.17 10.81 12.90
N LYS A 70 15.00 12.03 13.44
CA LYS A 70 14.95 13.25 12.65
C LYS A 70 16.27 13.56 11.94
N LEU A 71 17.40 13.37 12.62
CA LEU A 71 18.73 13.52 12.02
C LEU A 71 18.99 12.46 10.94
N ALA A 72 18.64 11.20 11.20
CA ALA A 72 18.74 10.13 10.23
C ALA A 72 17.88 10.39 8.98
N SER A 73 16.64 10.87 9.16
CA SER A 73 15.75 11.28 8.08
C SER A 73 16.34 12.42 7.24
N GLY A 74 16.87 13.46 7.88
CA GLY A 74 17.52 14.57 7.19
C GLY A 74 18.80 14.15 6.44
N LEU A 75 19.56 13.20 6.98
CA LEU A 75 20.78 12.70 6.38
C LEU A 75 20.53 11.82 5.15
N THR A 76 19.47 11.00 5.19
CA THR A 76 19.13 10.03 4.13
C THR A 76 18.13 10.57 3.11
N ASN A 77 17.49 11.71 3.39
CA ASN A 77 16.35 12.25 2.64
C ASN A 77 15.17 11.28 2.54
N LEU A 78 14.98 10.43 3.56
CA LEU A 78 13.89 9.47 3.64
C LEU A 78 12.98 9.84 4.81
N GLU A 79 11.69 9.66 4.63
CA GLU A 79 10.72 9.65 5.74
C GLU A 79 10.84 8.31 6.46
N ILE A 80 11.23 8.35 7.76
CA ILE A 80 11.52 7.15 8.52
C ILE A 80 10.39 6.90 9.53
N ASP A 81 9.69 5.77 9.36
CA ASP A 81 8.80 5.21 10.36
C ASP A 81 9.52 4.09 11.12
N ILE A 82 9.51 4.16 12.44
CA ILE A 82 10.10 3.14 13.29
C ILE A 82 8.99 2.29 13.88
N LEU A 83 9.14 0.97 13.74
CA LEU A 83 8.26 -0.06 14.29
C LEU A 83 9.07 -0.98 15.19
N THR A 84 8.47 -1.46 16.25
CA THR A 84 9.06 -2.56 17.02
C THR A 84 8.84 -3.90 16.34
N GLU A 85 9.61 -4.92 16.71
CA GLU A 85 9.40 -6.29 16.23
C GLU A 85 8.02 -6.82 16.63
N GLU A 86 7.51 -6.44 17.80
CA GLU A 86 6.17 -6.79 18.27
C GLU A 86 5.09 -6.14 17.39
N GLU A 87 5.16 -4.82 17.17
CA GLU A 87 4.21 -4.08 16.32
C GLU A 87 4.19 -4.64 14.88
N GLU A 88 5.35 -4.94 14.31
CA GLU A 88 5.45 -5.51 12.96
C GLU A 88 4.87 -6.93 12.90
N SER A 89 5.11 -7.76 13.93
CA SER A 89 4.55 -9.09 14.05
C SER A 89 3.03 -9.06 14.20
N GLU A 90 2.50 -8.20 15.04
CA GLU A 90 1.05 -8.01 15.22
C GLU A 90 0.39 -7.54 13.91
N ARG A 91 1.01 -6.58 13.21
CA ARG A 91 0.54 -6.11 11.91
C ARG A 91 0.46 -7.25 10.89
N ARG A 92 1.50 -8.08 10.77
CA ARG A 92 1.50 -9.24 9.86
C ARG A 92 0.43 -10.26 10.22
N GLN A 93 0.24 -10.54 11.51
CA GLN A 93 -0.78 -11.47 11.97
C GLN A 93 -2.19 -10.95 11.67
N GLN A 94 -2.42 -9.65 11.86
CA GLN A 94 -3.70 -9.03 11.56
C GLN A 94 -3.97 -9.04 10.05
N GLU A 95 -3.00 -8.66 9.22
CA GLU A 95 -3.11 -8.70 7.76
C GLU A 95 -3.40 -10.13 7.24
N PHE A 96 -2.73 -11.13 7.80
CA PHE A 96 -2.98 -12.53 7.46
C PHE A 96 -4.41 -12.95 7.83
N LYS A 97 -4.85 -12.59 9.04
CA LYS A 97 -6.21 -12.87 9.51
C LYS A 97 -7.26 -12.18 8.63
N ASP A 98 -7.07 -10.91 8.32
CA ASP A 98 -8.02 -10.15 7.50
C ASP A 98 -8.15 -10.74 6.10
N LYS A 99 -7.02 -11.08 5.46
CA LYS A 99 -6.99 -11.71 4.13
C LYS A 99 -7.62 -13.10 4.14
N SER A 100 -7.31 -13.93 5.13
CA SER A 100 -7.90 -15.28 5.23
C SER A 100 -9.39 -15.23 5.52
N THR A 101 -9.84 -14.34 6.39
CA THR A 101 -11.28 -14.16 6.68
C THR A 101 -12.01 -13.69 5.41
N MET A 102 -11.48 -12.72 4.70
CA MET A 102 -12.05 -12.24 3.44
C MET A 102 -12.17 -13.36 2.40
N LEU A 103 -11.12 -14.17 2.22
CA LEU A 103 -11.16 -15.29 1.28
C LEU A 103 -12.14 -16.39 1.73
N ALA A 104 -12.22 -16.70 3.03
CA ALA A 104 -13.16 -17.68 3.57
C ALA A 104 -14.61 -17.27 3.30
N GLU A 105 -14.94 -15.99 3.53
CA GLU A 105 -16.28 -15.45 3.29
C GLU A 105 -16.64 -15.42 1.81
N VAL A 106 -15.74 -14.91 0.98
CA VAL A 106 -16.00 -14.71 -0.47
C VAL A 106 -16.04 -16.04 -1.23
N LEU A 107 -15.17 -16.97 -0.90
CA LEU A 107 -15.11 -18.28 -1.55
C LEU A 107 -16.01 -19.33 -0.90
N ASP A 108 -16.66 -18.99 0.23
CA ASP A 108 -17.47 -19.90 1.04
C ASP A 108 -16.72 -21.21 1.35
N VAL A 109 -15.50 -21.05 1.90
CA VAL A 109 -14.64 -22.16 2.30
C VAL A 109 -14.32 -22.10 3.79
N GLU A 110 -13.88 -23.23 4.34
CA GLU A 110 -13.42 -23.28 5.73
C GLU A 110 -12.18 -22.38 5.95
N ASP A 111 -12.07 -21.83 7.15
CA ASP A 111 -10.94 -20.94 7.52
C ASP A 111 -9.57 -21.56 7.23
N VAL A 112 -9.44 -22.87 7.44
CA VAL A 112 -8.17 -23.58 7.18
C VAL A 112 -7.79 -23.53 5.70
N ILE A 113 -8.76 -23.69 4.80
CA ILE A 113 -8.54 -23.59 3.34
C ILE A 113 -8.11 -22.19 2.95
N ALA A 114 -8.80 -21.17 3.48
CA ALA A 114 -8.45 -19.78 3.24
C ALA A 114 -7.04 -19.42 3.77
N GLN A 115 -6.68 -19.91 4.95
CA GLN A 115 -5.34 -19.72 5.51
C GLN A 115 -4.25 -20.37 4.68
N LEU A 116 -4.49 -21.57 4.13
CA LEU A 116 -3.56 -22.23 3.22
C LEU A 116 -3.37 -21.43 1.93
N LEU A 117 -4.46 -20.91 1.35
CA LEU A 117 -4.38 -20.04 0.17
C LEU A 117 -3.52 -18.79 0.44
N VAL A 118 -3.76 -18.11 1.56
CA VAL A 118 -2.96 -16.92 1.93
C VAL A 118 -1.49 -17.28 2.18
N THR A 119 -1.21 -18.42 2.81
CA THR A 119 0.16 -18.91 3.05
C THR A 119 0.92 -19.15 1.74
N GLU A 120 0.23 -19.64 0.72
CA GLU A 120 0.79 -19.85 -0.62
C GLU A 120 0.86 -18.58 -1.48
N GLY A 121 0.45 -17.44 -0.92
CA GLY A 121 0.55 -16.13 -1.57
C GLY A 121 -0.71 -15.68 -2.33
N TYR A 122 -1.79 -16.43 -2.27
CA TYR A 122 -3.08 -16.04 -2.85
C TYR A 122 -3.83 -15.11 -1.90
N VAL A 123 -3.61 -13.82 -2.02
CA VAL A 123 -4.13 -12.81 -1.10
C VAL A 123 -5.37 -12.06 -1.61
N SER A 124 -5.80 -12.35 -2.83
CA SER A 124 -6.97 -11.74 -3.47
C SER A 124 -7.76 -12.75 -4.30
N VAL A 125 -9.05 -12.49 -4.49
CA VAL A 125 -9.93 -13.31 -5.33
C VAL A 125 -9.46 -13.31 -6.79
N ASP A 126 -8.98 -12.16 -7.26
CA ASP A 126 -8.45 -12.01 -8.63
C ASP A 126 -7.25 -12.91 -8.87
N SER A 127 -6.32 -13.01 -7.92
CA SER A 127 -5.14 -13.88 -8.04
C SER A 127 -5.52 -15.35 -8.16
N ILE A 128 -6.58 -15.79 -7.47
CA ILE A 128 -7.09 -17.16 -7.54
C ILE A 128 -7.83 -17.40 -8.85
N ALA A 129 -8.66 -16.45 -9.28
CA ALA A 129 -9.44 -16.59 -10.51
C ALA A 129 -8.57 -16.67 -11.77
N LEU A 130 -7.39 -16.02 -11.76
CA LEU A 130 -6.44 -16.00 -12.87
C LEU A 130 -5.41 -17.14 -12.81
N GLU A 131 -5.39 -17.92 -11.74
CA GLU A 131 -4.39 -18.95 -11.53
C GLU A 131 -4.72 -20.23 -12.29
N ASN A 132 -3.66 -20.99 -12.63
CA ASN A 132 -3.80 -22.29 -13.23
C ASN A 132 -4.22 -23.34 -12.19
N LEU A 133 -5.12 -24.23 -12.58
CA LEU A 133 -5.60 -25.32 -11.74
C LEU A 133 -4.45 -26.13 -11.10
N GLU A 134 -3.44 -26.49 -11.90
CA GLU A 134 -2.28 -27.26 -11.44
C GLU A 134 -1.49 -26.63 -10.30
N ASN A 135 -1.50 -25.31 -10.19
CA ASN A 135 -0.80 -24.59 -9.11
C ASN A 135 -1.61 -24.61 -7.81
N ILE A 136 -2.93 -24.50 -7.90
CA ILE A 136 -3.82 -24.61 -6.73
C ILE A 136 -3.84 -26.06 -6.20
N GLU A 137 -3.82 -27.07 -7.07
CA GLU A 137 -3.73 -28.48 -6.70
C GLU A 137 -2.44 -28.87 -5.96
N LYS A 138 -1.35 -28.13 -6.19
CA LYS A 138 -0.07 -28.35 -5.47
C LYS A 138 -0.10 -27.94 -4.01
N ILE A 139 -1.09 -27.18 -3.59
CA ILE A 139 -1.24 -26.78 -2.21
C ILE A 139 -1.56 -28.03 -1.37
N GLU A 140 -0.80 -28.22 -0.31
CA GLU A 140 -0.97 -29.37 0.58
C GLU A 140 -2.41 -29.43 1.13
N GLY A 141 -3.07 -30.56 0.91
CA GLY A 141 -4.46 -30.78 1.33
C GLY A 141 -5.52 -30.41 0.28
N PHE A 142 -5.10 -29.92 -0.90
CA PHE A 142 -6.02 -29.64 -2.00
C PHE A 142 -6.02 -30.81 -2.98
N ASP A 143 -7.22 -31.18 -3.44
CA ASP A 143 -7.43 -32.09 -4.54
C ASP A 143 -7.96 -31.35 -5.78
N ASP A 144 -8.04 -32.05 -6.90
CA ASP A 144 -8.52 -31.51 -8.18
C ASP A 144 -9.93 -30.92 -8.07
N ASP A 145 -10.83 -31.59 -7.32
CA ASP A 145 -12.22 -31.15 -7.17
C ASP A 145 -12.31 -29.86 -6.35
N LEU A 146 -11.58 -29.77 -5.24
CA LEU A 146 -11.52 -28.57 -4.40
C LEU A 146 -10.88 -27.40 -5.15
N ALA A 147 -9.78 -27.64 -5.88
CA ALA A 147 -9.12 -26.60 -6.64
C ALA A 147 -10.02 -26.02 -7.75
N LYS A 148 -10.74 -26.88 -8.47
CA LYS A 148 -11.75 -26.45 -9.47
C LYS A 148 -12.87 -25.63 -8.85
N GLU A 149 -13.40 -26.09 -7.71
CA GLU A 149 -14.47 -25.41 -7.01
C GLU A 149 -14.04 -24.01 -6.54
N ILE A 150 -12.83 -23.88 -6.00
CA ILE A 150 -12.29 -22.59 -5.55
C ILE A 150 -12.14 -21.61 -6.71
N ILE A 151 -11.55 -22.03 -7.82
CA ILE A 151 -11.40 -21.22 -9.04
C ILE A 151 -12.77 -20.82 -9.59
N LEU A 152 -13.72 -21.74 -9.60
CA LEU A 152 -15.09 -21.48 -10.08
C LEU A 152 -15.76 -20.41 -9.20
N ARG A 153 -15.69 -20.53 -7.87
CA ARG A 153 -16.27 -19.57 -6.93
C ARG A 153 -15.61 -18.21 -7.04
N ALA A 154 -14.28 -18.16 -7.19
CA ALA A 154 -13.55 -16.91 -7.43
C ALA A 154 -14.04 -16.20 -8.70
N ASN A 155 -14.17 -16.94 -9.82
CA ASN A 155 -14.68 -16.38 -11.07
C ASN A 155 -16.14 -15.94 -10.99
N ASN A 156 -16.99 -16.67 -10.29
CA ASN A 156 -18.39 -16.30 -10.09
C ASN A 156 -18.50 -15.02 -9.27
N HIS A 157 -17.75 -14.92 -8.17
CA HIS A 157 -17.73 -13.71 -7.35
C HIS A 157 -17.31 -12.46 -8.16
N LEU A 158 -16.26 -12.58 -9.00
CA LEU A 158 -15.82 -11.48 -9.85
C LEU A 158 -16.88 -11.07 -10.88
N LYS A 159 -17.59 -12.04 -11.46
CA LYS A 159 -18.71 -11.75 -12.40
C LYS A 159 -19.87 -11.05 -11.69
N GLU A 160 -20.29 -11.55 -10.53
CA GLU A 160 -21.38 -10.96 -9.74
C GLU A 160 -21.02 -9.51 -9.34
N LYS A 161 -19.79 -9.29 -8.91
CA LYS A 161 -19.29 -7.95 -8.58
C LYS A 161 -19.26 -7.01 -9.78
N ASP A 162 -18.84 -7.50 -10.96
CA ASP A 162 -18.83 -6.70 -12.19
C ASP A 162 -20.26 -6.36 -12.64
N GLU A 163 -21.21 -7.30 -12.55
CA GLU A 163 -22.61 -7.07 -12.84
C GLU A 163 -23.26 -6.06 -11.88
N GLU A 164 -22.96 -6.17 -10.58
CA GLU A 164 -23.41 -5.21 -9.56
C GLU A 164 -22.85 -3.81 -9.85
N ASN A 165 -21.55 -3.72 -10.14
CA ASN A 165 -20.90 -2.47 -10.48
C ASN A 165 -21.53 -1.83 -11.73
N LYS A 166 -21.80 -2.62 -12.78
CA LYS A 166 -22.50 -2.12 -13.99
C LYS A 166 -23.88 -1.54 -13.68
N LYS A 167 -24.66 -2.23 -12.85
CA LYS A 167 -25.97 -1.70 -12.41
C LYS A 167 -25.85 -0.37 -11.69
N ILE A 168 -24.91 -0.25 -10.75
CA ILE A 168 -24.67 1.00 -10.02
C ILE A 168 -24.23 2.13 -10.96
N ILE A 169 -23.37 1.83 -11.93
CA ILE A 169 -22.91 2.80 -12.92
C ILE A 169 -24.07 3.26 -13.79
N ASP A 170 -24.86 2.33 -14.32
CA ASP A 170 -25.99 2.64 -15.20
C ASP A 170 -27.10 3.44 -14.51
N GLU A 171 -27.33 3.16 -13.21
CA GLU A 171 -28.32 3.88 -12.41
C GLU A 171 -27.89 5.30 -12.01
N LYS A 172 -26.59 5.48 -11.73
CA LYS A 172 -26.11 6.72 -11.10
C LYS A 172 -25.29 7.61 -12.01
N ILE A 173 -24.49 7.06 -12.92
CA ILE A 173 -23.60 7.85 -13.78
C ILE A 173 -24.18 7.96 -15.17
N SER A 174 -24.62 9.17 -15.53
CA SER A 174 -25.07 9.49 -16.88
C SER A 174 -24.01 10.20 -17.72
N ASP A 175 -22.92 10.64 -17.10
CA ASP A 175 -21.83 11.35 -17.76
C ASP A 175 -20.92 10.38 -18.53
N GLU A 176 -21.00 10.45 -19.86
CA GLU A 176 -20.20 9.63 -20.76
C GLU A 176 -18.71 10.01 -20.75
N ASP A 177 -18.37 11.27 -20.46
CA ASP A 177 -16.99 11.74 -20.39
C ASP A 177 -16.28 11.12 -19.18
N LEU A 178 -16.99 10.99 -18.05
CA LEU A 178 -16.47 10.27 -16.89
C LEU A 178 -16.27 8.77 -17.18
N LYS A 179 -17.24 8.13 -17.85
CA LYS A 179 -17.16 6.70 -18.21
C LYS A 179 -16.01 6.40 -19.17
N ASN A 180 -15.68 7.33 -20.05
CA ASN A 180 -14.64 7.18 -21.06
C ASN A 180 -13.29 7.78 -20.66
N LEU A 181 -13.14 8.24 -19.41
CA LEU A 181 -11.87 8.78 -18.92
C LEU A 181 -10.77 7.73 -19.02
N GLU A 182 -9.64 8.10 -19.62
CA GLU A 182 -8.49 7.21 -19.79
C GLU A 182 -7.97 6.69 -18.44
N GLY A 183 -7.86 5.38 -18.30
CA GLY A 183 -7.40 4.70 -17.09
C GLY A 183 -8.48 4.36 -16.09
N ILE A 184 -9.74 4.81 -16.29
CA ILE A 184 -10.86 4.44 -15.43
C ILE A 184 -11.35 3.01 -15.74
N ASN A 185 -11.89 2.34 -14.75
CA ASN A 185 -12.52 1.03 -14.89
C ASN A 185 -13.83 0.94 -14.10
N ASN A 186 -14.60 -0.14 -14.29
CA ASN A 186 -15.90 -0.31 -13.64
C ASN A 186 -15.82 -0.32 -12.11
N ASN A 187 -14.75 -0.86 -11.52
CA ASN A 187 -14.57 -0.82 -10.06
C ASN A 187 -14.40 0.61 -9.55
N MET A 188 -13.60 1.42 -10.24
CA MET A 188 -13.42 2.83 -9.92
C MET A 188 -14.72 3.60 -10.08
N LEU A 189 -15.43 3.44 -11.22
CA LEU A 189 -16.72 4.10 -11.49
C LEU A 189 -17.76 3.77 -10.43
N ALA A 190 -17.87 2.50 -10.03
CA ALA A 190 -18.81 2.09 -8.99
C ALA A 190 -18.48 2.71 -7.63
N LEU A 191 -17.20 2.81 -7.27
CA LEU A 191 -16.75 3.49 -6.04
C LEU A 191 -17.04 4.99 -6.08
N LEU A 192 -16.79 5.65 -7.21
CA LEU A 192 -17.15 7.05 -7.43
C LEU A 192 -18.66 7.27 -7.27
N ALA A 193 -19.48 6.42 -7.92
CA ALA A 193 -20.94 6.47 -7.82
C ALA A 193 -21.46 6.28 -6.38
N LYS A 194 -20.83 5.39 -5.61
CA LYS A 194 -21.16 5.19 -4.19
C LYS A 194 -20.85 6.42 -3.34
N ASN A 195 -19.86 7.21 -3.74
CA ASN A 195 -19.45 8.46 -3.07
C ASN A 195 -20.04 9.72 -3.69
N ASN A 196 -21.07 9.58 -4.56
CA ASN A 196 -21.75 10.68 -5.25
C ASN A 196 -20.86 11.54 -6.17
N ILE A 197 -19.78 10.96 -6.67
CA ILE A 197 -18.96 11.54 -7.74
C ILE A 197 -19.54 11.02 -9.07
N LEU A 198 -20.31 11.83 -9.75
CA LEU A 198 -21.16 11.38 -10.84
C LEU A 198 -20.80 11.98 -12.20
N THR A 199 -19.97 13.03 -12.21
CA THR A 199 -19.54 13.72 -13.42
C THR A 199 -18.03 13.82 -13.52
N LEU A 200 -17.51 14.05 -14.72
CA LEU A 200 -16.09 14.29 -14.97
C LEU A 200 -15.59 15.51 -14.17
N ASN A 201 -16.42 16.54 -14.03
CA ASN A 201 -16.08 17.72 -13.22
C ASN A 201 -15.97 17.39 -11.73
N ASP A 202 -16.89 16.60 -11.16
CA ASP A 202 -16.80 16.15 -9.78
C ASP A 202 -15.48 15.39 -9.52
N PHE A 203 -15.08 14.53 -10.46
CA PHE A 203 -13.83 13.82 -10.39
C PHE A 203 -12.61 14.75 -10.52
N ALA A 204 -12.67 15.71 -11.42
CA ALA A 204 -11.61 16.69 -11.65
C ALA A 204 -11.38 17.63 -10.43
N ASP A 205 -12.41 17.86 -9.62
CA ASP A 205 -12.34 18.67 -8.39
C ASP A 205 -11.59 17.97 -7.26
N LEU A 206 -11.47 16.63 -7.29
CA LEU A 206 -10.82 15.86 -6.24
C LEU A 206 -9.30 16.04 -6.23
N ALA A 207 -8.74 16.01 -5.04
CA ALA A 207 -7.30 15.89 -4.85
C ALA A 207 -6.89 14.40 -4.81
N THR A 208 -5.66 14.11 -5.17
CA THR A 208 -5.14 12.74 -5.22
C THR A 208 -5.32 12.00 -3.90
N PHE A 209 -5.04 12.67 -2.76
CA PHE A 209 -5.18 12.04 -1.45
C PHE A 209 -6.63 11.63 -1.13
N GLU A 210 -7.64 12.36 -1.60
CA GLU A 210 -9.06 12.02 -1.41
C GLU A 210 -9.44 10.72 -2.13
N LEU A 211 -8.67 10.34 -3.14
CA LEU A 211 -8.86 9.09 -3.88
C LEU A 211 -8.10 7.92 -3.29
N ILE A 212 -6.81 8.11 -2.91
CA ILE A 212 -5.90 7.00 -2.60
C ILE A 212 -5.48 6.91 -1.13
N ASP A 213 -5.95 7.80 -0.25
CA ASP A 213 -5.67 7.67 1.18
C ASP A 213 -6.08 6.28 1.69
N LYS A 214 -5.22 5.67 2.52
CA LYS A 214 -5.42 4.29 2.98
C LYS A 214 -6.58 4.13 3.96
N GLU A 215 -6.95 5.20 4.65
CA GLU A 215 -8.01 5.17 5.66
C GLU A 215 -9.34 5.72 5.12
N GLU A 216 -9.31 6.83 4.42
CA GLU A 216 -10.50 7.58 3.99
C GLU A 216 -10.65 7.71 2.47
N GLY A 217 -9.65 7.33 1.67
CA GLY A 217 -9.68 7.46 0.21
C GLY A 217 -10.80 6.66 -0.46
N ILE A 218 -11.40 7.22 -1.49
CA ILE A 218 -12.48 6.58 -2.26
C ILE A 218 -12.01 5.26 -2.88
N PHE A 219 -10.76 5.20 -3.32
CA PHE A 219 -10.12 4.03 -3.91
C PHE A 219 -9.23 3.24 -2.94
N LYS A 220 -9.39 3.42 -1.63
CA LYS A 220 -8.57 2.74 -0.61
C LYS A 220 -8.52 1.21 -0.71
N SER A 221 -9.54 0.61 -1.29
CA SER A 221 -9.61 -0.84 -1.55
C SER A 221 -8.88 -1.27 -2.83
N LEU A 222 -8.42 -0.30 -3.63
CA LEU A 222 -7.70 -0.53 -4.86
C LEU A 222 -6.23 -0.12 -4.62
N ASP A 223 -5.30 -1.04 -4.85
CA ASP A 223 -3.87 -0.72 -4.75
C ASP A 223 -3.43 0.05 -5.99
N LEU A 224 -3.60 1.37 -5.97
CA LEU A 224 -3.37 2.26 -7.10
C LEU A 224 -2.13 3.13 -6.87
N ASP A 225 -1.37 3.28 -7.94
CA ASP A 225 -0.22 4.18 -8.00
C ASP A 225 -0.66 5.65 -8.03
N GLU A 226 -0.02 6.47 -7.20
CA GLU A 226 -0.30 7.91 -7.08
C GLU A 226 -0.10 8.64 -8.41
N ASP A 227 0.96 8.32 -9.16
CA ASP A 227 1.24 8.93 -10.46
C ASP A 227 0.15 8.64 -11.48
N LYS A 228 -0.41 7.42 -11.46
CA LYS A 228 -1.53 7.04 -12.31
C LYS A 228 -2.77 7.88 -12.01
N ILE A 229 -3.09 8.05 -10.74
CA ILE A 229 -4.25 8.85 -10.31
C ILE A 229 -4.05 10.34 -10.63
N ASN A 230 -2.85 10.87 -10.40
CA ASN A 230 -2.51 12.24 -10.79
C ASN A 230 -2.72 12.48 -12.29
N LYS A 231 -2.28 11.56 -13.14
CA LYS A 231 -2.50 11.63 -14.59
C LYS A 231 -3.97 11.62 -14.95
N MET A 232 -4.77 10.77 -14.30
CA MET A 232 -6.22 10.72 -14.53
C MET A 232 -6.91 12.04 -14.15
N ILE A 233 -6.56 12.62 -12.99
CA ILE A 233 -7.10 13.92 -12.55
C ILE A 233 -6.71 15.04 -13.54
N MET A 234 -5.43 15.08 -13.95
CA MET A 234 -4.97 16.07 -14.92
C MET A 234 -5.66 15.93 -16.27
N LYS A 235 -5.92 14.69 -16.69
CA LYS A 235 -6.69 14.42 -17.91
C LYS A 235 -8.14 14.91 -17.80
N ALA A 236 -8.79 14.67 -16.67
CA ALA A 236 -10.14 15.17 -16.41
C ALA A 236 -10.21 16.70 -16.40
N ARG A 237 -9.11 17.39 -16.03
CA ARG A 237 -9.01 18.87 -16.01
C ARG A 237 -8.68 19.50 -17.36
N GLU A 238 -8.35 18.72 -18.39
CA GLU A 238 -8.00 19.27 -19.71
C GLU A 238 -9.10 20.19 -20.25
N ASN A 239 -10.36 19.83 -20.10
CA ASN A 239 -11.51 20.63 -20.56
C ASN A 239 -11.63 21.99 -19.85
N TRP A 240 -11.13 22.15 -18.63
CA TRP A 240 -11.16 23.43 -17.92
C TRP A 240 -10.29 24.52 -18.57
N PHE A 241 -9.24 24.10 -19.29
CA PHE A 241 -8.32 25.01 -19.95
C PHE A 241 -8.74 25.37 -21.38
N GLU A 242 -9.68 24.61 -21.98
CA GLU A 242 -10.20 24.87 -23.32
C GLU A 242 -11.32 25.92 -23.32
N GLU A 243 -12.10 26.03 -22.24
CA GLU A 243 -13.17 27.04 -22.10
C GLU A 243 -12.66 28.48 -21.85
N GLN A 244 -11.35 28.67 -21.63
CA GLN A 244 -10.74 29.99 -21.41
C GLN A 244 -10.06 30.59 -22.67
N LYS A 245 -10.25 29.99 -23.83
CA LYS A 245 -9.81 30.54 -25.13
C LYS A 245 -11.00 31.01 -25.96
#